data_23dae58805be88c0e4c84e2027ac161d
#
_entry.id   23dae58805be88c0e4c84e2027ac161d
#
_cell.length_a   1.000
_cell.length_b   1.000
_cell.length_c   1.000
_cell.angle_alpha   90.00
_cell.angle_beta   90.00
_cell.angle_gamma   90.00
#
_symmetry.space_group_name_H-M   'P 1'
#
loop_
_entity.id
_entity.type
_entity.pdbx_description
1 polymer ?
#
loop_
_entity_poly.entity_id
_entity_poly.type
_entity_poly.pdbx_seq_one_letter_code
_entity_poly.pdbx_strand_id
1 'polypeptide(L)'
;MTYIISDIHGNYDKFHKLLYKIKFSDADTLYINGDIIDRGPNPIKLLLEVMQSKNMIFILGNHEEMMLESAIDASCYATWYCNGSTPTEKEFYSLSFDKQFTILDFLKKCPIAIPNIVISGKQFYLAHAMHLPYYINETIYRNDVSKKLLWETLWSRQYKRPDYKQLVITYHDLYSIYHNTTFICGHNTTPSCSYGITDSHGGGRISKNMSGHLINTDCGCYKTGVLGCLRLDDMQEFYVQ
;
A
#
# COMPACT_ATOMS: atom_id res chain seq x y z
N MET A 1 0.35 -10.94 -16.48
CA MET A 1 0.22 -9.48 -16.28
C MET A 1 0.64 -9.11 -14.87
N THR A 2 0.97 -7.85 -14.63
CA THR A 2 1.39 -7.37 -13.30
C THR A 2 0.45 -6.28 -12.81
N TYR A 3 -0.09 -6.46 -11.64
CA TYR A 3 -1.09 -5.58 -11.04
C TYR A 3 -0.61 -5.00 -9.70
N ILE A 4 -1.19 -3.86 -9.31
CA ILE A 4 -0.98 -3.27 -7.99
C ILE A 4 -2.30 -2.73 -7.43
N ILE A 5 -2.52 -2.96 -6.14
CA ILE A 5 -3.62 -2.43 -5.32
C ILE A 5 -3.06 -1.95 -3.98
N SER A 6 -3.83 -1.15 -3.24
CA SER A 6 -3.48 -0.75 -1.87
C SER A 6 -4.74 -0.54 -1.01
N ASP A 7 -4.53 -0.40 0.30
CA ASP A 7 -5.54 0.07 1.27
C ASP A 7 -6.89 -0.67 1.18
N ILE A 8 -6.83 -2.00 1.16
CA ILE A 8 -8.01 -2.88 1.03
C ILE A 8 -8.83 -2.89 2.31
N HIS A 9 -8.16 -2.79 3.47
CA HIS A 9 -8.79 -2.73 4.78
C HIS A 9 -9.86 -3.81 4.98
N GLY A 10 -9.48 -5.09 4.92
CA GLY A 10 -10.34 -6.21 5.23
C GLY A 10 -11.56 -6.41 4.30
N ASN A 11 -11.65 -5.71 3.18
CA ASN A 11 -12.75 -5.82 2.23
C ASN A 11 -12.60 -7.05 1.33
N TYR A 12 -12.69 -8.23 1.92
CA TYR A 12 -12.52 -9.53 1.28
C TYR A 12 -13.35 -9.70 0.01
N ASP A 13 -14.64 -9.36 0.07
CA ASP A 13 -15.55 -9.54 -1.07
C ASP A 13 -15.19 -8.63 -2.25
N LYS A 14 -14.75 -7.40 -1.97
CA LYS A 14 -14.29 -6.48 -3.03
C LYS A 14 -12.98 -6.96 -3.64
N PHE A 15 -12.08 -7.49 -2.82
CA PHE A 15 -10.84 -8.09 -3.30
C PHE A 15 -11.14 -9.22 -4.30
N HIS A 16 -12.03 -10.14 -3.97
CA HIS A 16 -12.41 -11.22 -4.88
C HIS A 16 -13.18 -10.74 -6.12
N LYS A 17 -14.08 -9.76 -5.97
CA LYS A 17 -14.71 -9.12 -7.14
C LYS A 17 -13.67 -8.51 -8.08
N LEU A 18 -12.61 -7.91 -7.53
CA LEU A 18 -11.52 -7.35 -8.32
C LEU A 18 -10.72 -8.42 -9.03
N LEU A 19 -10.28 -9.49 -8.33
CA LEU A 19 -9.58 -10.62 -8.93
C LEU A 19 -10.37 -11.25 -10.08
N TYR A 20 -11.67 -11.44 -9.88
CA TYR A 20 -12.58 -11.93 -10.93
C TYR A 20 -12.63 -10.96 -12.13
N LYS A 21 -12.79 -9.66 -11.87
CA LYS A 21 -12.88 -8.63 -12.92
C LYS A 21 -11.62 -8.56 -13.79
N ILE A 22 -10.45 -8.66 -13.18
CA ILE A 22 -9.16 -8.64 -13.92
C ILE A 22 -8.79 -10.02 -14.48
N LYS A 23 -9.58 -11.06 -14.19
CA LYS A 23 -9.31 -12.46 -14.54
C LYS A 23 -7.94 -12.92 -14.04
N PHE A 24 -7.63 -12.56 -12.78
CA PHE A 24 -6.35 -12.90 -12.15
C PHE A 24 -6.10 -14.40 -12.14
N SER A 25 -4.90 -14.81 -12.50
CA SER A 25 -4.49 -16.22 -12.66
C SER A 25 -3.08 -16.46 -12.10
N ASP A 26 -2.66 -17.72 -12.05
CA ASP A 26 -1.30 -18.11 -11.60
C ASP A 26 -0.18 -17.56 -12.49
N ALA A 27 -0.50 -17.10 -13.71
CA ALA A 27 0.46 -16.47 -14.62
C ALA A 27 0.65 -14.95 -14.36
N ASP A 28 -0.12 -14.39 -13.45
CA ASP A 28 -0.09 -12.97 -13.13
C ASP A 28 0.65 -12.71 -11.81
N THR A 29 1.07 -11.47 -11.58
CA THR A 29 1.63 -11.01 -10.30
C THR A 29 0.77 -9.87 -9.76
N LEU A 30 0.44 -9.91 -8.47
CA LEU A 30 -0.28 -8.86 -7.77
C LEU A 30 0.57 -8.31 -6.63
N TYR A 31 0.92 -7.03 -6.71
CA TYR A 31 1.48 -6.28 -5.59
C TYR A 31 0.35 -5.70 -4.73
N ILE A 32 0.43 -5.90 -3.42
CA ILE A 32 -0.49 -5.33 -2.44
C ILE A 32 0.31 -4.34 -1.59
N ASN A 33 0.09 -3.06 -1.81
CA ASN A 33 0.93 -1.98 -1.30
C ASN A 33 0.41 -1.44 0.04
N GLY A 34 0.36 -2.32 1.05
CA GLY A 34 0.02 -2.00 2.43
C GLY A 34 -1.47 -1.92 2.74
N ASP A 35 -1.75 -1.83 4.03
CA ASP A 35 -3.07 -1.60 4.63
C ASP A 35 -4.13 -2.62 4.18
N ILE A 36 -3.79 -3.91 4.31
CA ILE A 36 -4.71 -5.01 4.05
C ILE A 36 -5.65 -5.27 5.24
N ILE A 37 -5.16 -5.00 6.46
CA ILE A 37 -5.90 -5.22 7.70
C ILE A 37 -6.70 -3.99 8.15
N ASP A 38 -7.44 -4.14 9.24
CA ASP A 38 -8.23 -3.13 9.96
C ASP A 38 -9.47 -2.61 9.21
N ARG A 39 -10.35 -1.97 9.95
CA ARG A 39 -11.56 -1.25 9.51
C ARG A 39 -12.64 -2.12 8.87
N GLY A 40 -12.31 -2.94 7.90
CA GLY A 40 -13.27 -3.76 7.17
C GLY A 40 -13.55 -5.12 7.80
N PRO A 41 -14.46 -5.93 7.22
CA PRO A 41 -15.07 -7.04 7.93
C PRO A 41 -14.23 -8.32 8.05
N ASN A 42 -13.25 -8.57 7.17
CA ASN A 42 -12.51 -9.83 7.11
C ASN A 42 -11.00 -9.64 6.92
N PRO A 43 -10.31 -8.90 7.82
CA PRO A 43 -8.93 -8.50 7.63
C PRO A 43 -7.94 -9.68 7.71
N ILE A 44 -8.07 -10.54 8.72
CA ILE A 44 -7.16 -11.67 8.90
C ILE A 44 -7.45 -12.78 7.90
N LYS A 45 -8.72 -13.01 7.56
CA LYS A 45 -9.08 -13.94 6.49
C LYS A 45 -8.39 -13.56 5.18
N LEU A 46 -8.41 -12.28 4.83
CA LEU A 46 -7.77 -11.76 3.62
C LEU A 46 -6.24 -11.88 3.69
N LEU A 47 -5.65 -11.51 4.81
CA LEU A 47 -4.21 -11.62 5.02
C LEU A 47 -3.71 -13.06 4.90
N LEU A 48 -4.43 -14.04 5.49
CA LEU A 48 -4.08 -15.46 5.41
C LEU A 48 -4.12 -15.99 3.97
N GLU A 49 -5.05 -15.52 3.15
CA GLU A 49 -5.10 -15.88 1.72
C GLU A 49 -3.87 -15.33 0.98
N VAL A 50 -3.52 -14.07 1.21
CA VAL A 50 -2.33 -13.45 0.60
C VAL A 50 -1.05 -14.16 1.04
N MET A 51 -0.94 -14.54 2.31
CA MET A 51 0.20 -15.30 2.84
C MET A 51 0.40 -16.65 2.15
N GLN A 52 -0.67 -17.30 1.69
CA GLN A 52 -0.63 -18.60 1.02
C GLN A 52 -0.37 -18.49 -0.48
N SER A 53 -0.53 -17.32 -1.05
CA SER A 53 -0.36 -17.09 -2.48
C SER A 53 1.11 -17.07 -2.87
N LYS A 54 1.43 -17.63 -4.04
CA LYS A 54 2.80 -17.63 -4.60
C LYS A 54 3.06 -16.42 -5.50
N ASN A 55 2.01 -15.74 -5.94
CA ASN A 55 2.06 -14.68 -6.92
C ASN A 55 1.41 -13.36 -6.44
N MET A 56 1.09 -13.28 -5.14
CA MET A 56 0.74 -12.05 -4.46
C MET A 56 1.92 -11.61 -3.58
N ILE A 57 2.42 -10.41 -3.80
CA ILE A 57 3.57 -9.84 -3.09
C ILE A 57 3.06 -8.71 -2.19
N PHE A 58 3.17 -8.92 -0.89
CA PHE A 58 2.70 -7.96 0.10
C PHE A 58 3.82 -7.00 0.51
N ILE A 59 3.52 -5.70 0.50
CA ILE A 59 4.36 -4.61 1.00
C ILE A 59 3.71 -4.09 2.28
N LEU A 60 4.49 -3.90 3.33
CA LEU A 60 3.99 -3.51 4.63
C LEU A 60 3.40 -2.09 4.60
N GLY A 61 2.21 -1.92 5.18
CA GLY A 61 1.58 -0.63 5.43
C GLY A 61 1.69 -0.20 6.90
N ASN A 62 1.23 1.00 7.21
CA ASN A 62 1.27 1.48 8.59
C ASN A 62 0.29 0.74 9.50
N HIS A 63 -0.78 0.17 8.99
CA HIS A 63 -1.71 -0.64 9.78
C HIS A 63 -1.07 -1.94 10.26
N GLU A 64 -0.32 -2.61 9.41
CA GLU A 64 0.44 -3.80 9.79
C GLU A 64 1.58 -3.47 10.75
N GLU A 65 2.26 -2.33 10.57
CA GLU A 65 3.30 -1.90 11.52
C GLU A 65 2.71 -1.58 12.90
N MET A 66 1.54 -0.93 12.98
CA MET A 66 0.85 -0.73 14.27
C MET A 66 0.52 -2.04 14.98
N MET A 67 0.07 -3.04 14.23
CA MET A 67 -0.17 -4.39 14.77
C MET A 67 1.12 -5.02 15.31
N LEU A 68 2.22 -4.93 14.55
CA LEU A 68 3.53 -5.44 14.97
C LEU A 68 4.07 -4.72 16.21
N GLU A 69 3.98 -3.39 16.26
CA GLU A 69 4.45 -2.62 17.41
C GLU A 69 3.61 -2.89 18.66
N SER A 70 2.29 -2.99 18.53
CA SER A 70 1.39 -3.30 19.66
C SER A 70 1.61 -4.71 20.24
N ALA A 71 2.08 -5.65 19.43
CA ALA A 71 2.46 -6.99 19.89
C ALA A 71 3.77 -7.02 20.69
N ILE A 72 4.60 -5.97 20.56
CA ILE A 72 5.90 -5.83 21.26
C ILE A 72 5.76 -4.90 22.47
N ASP A 73 5.05 -3.79 22.30
CA ASP A 73 4.87 -2.75 23.31
C ASP A 73 3.40 -2.36 23.44
N ALA A 74 2.81 -2.71 24.60
CA ALA A 74 1.41 -2.42 24.89
C ALA A 74 1.08 -0.91 24.86
N SER A 75 2.07 -0.01 25.02
CA SER A 75 1.85 1.44 24.89
C SER A 75 1.47 1.86 23.47
N CYS A 76 1.84 1.07 22.46
CA CYS A 76 1.50 1.30 21.06
C CYS A 76 0.07 0.90 20.70
N TYR A 77 -0.59 0.10 21.55
CA TYR A 77 -1.93 -0.43 21.32
C TYR A 77 -2.99 0.67 21.10
N ALA A 78 -2.95 1.74 21.89
CA ALA A 78 -3.91 2.83 21.76
C ALA A 78 -3.90 3.47 20.36
N THR A 79 -2.73 3.59 19.76
CA THR A 79 -2.60 4.12 18.39
C THR A 79 -3.28 3.18 17.40
N TRP A 80 -3.03 1.89 17.50
CA TRP A 80 -3.63 0.90 16.62
C TRP A 80 -5.16 0.84 16.78
N TYR A 81 -5.64 0.82 18.03
CA TYR A 81 -7.07 0.82 18.35
C TYR A 81 -7.80 2.03 17.76
N CYS A 82 -7.26 3.24 17.94
CA CYS A 82 -7.83 4.47 17.38
C CYS A 82 -7.83 4.51 15.83
N ASN A 83 -7.03 3.67 15.19
CA ASN A 83 -6.99 3.55 13.74
C ASN A 83 -7.89 2.44 13.18
N GLY A 84 -8.66 1.74 14.03
CA GLY A 84 -9.71 0.81 13.60
C GLY A 84 -9.32 -0.66 13.63
N SER A 85 -8.49 -1.08 14.59
CA SER A 85 -8.01 -2.46 14.76
C SER A 85 -9.08 -3.48 15.13
N THR A 86 -10.22 -3.05 15.68
CA THR A 86 -11.24 -3.95 16.29
C THR A 86 -11.60 -5.18 15.43
N PRO A 87 -11.85 -5.10 14.10
CA PRO A 87 -12.12 -6.29 13.30
C PRO A 87 -10.91 -7.23 13.21
N THR A 88 -9.70 -6.67 13.10
CA THR A 88 -8.45 -7.43 13.06
C THR A 88 -8.22 -8.17 14.38
N GLU A 89 -8.37 -7.48 15.51
CA GLU A 89 -8.23 -8.07 16.83
C GLU A 89 -9.19 -9.25 17.04
N LYS A 90 -10.47 -9.06 16.67
CA LYS A 90 -11.49 -10.09 16.80
C LYS A 90 -11.11 -11.37 16.06
N GLU A 91 -10.65 -11.26 14.81
CA GLU A 91 -10.23 -12.43 14.03
C GLU A 91 -8.90 -12.98 14.52
N PHE A 92 -7.92 -12.12 14.76
CA PHE A 92 -6.56 -12.51 15.16
C PHE A 92 -6.54 -13.27 16.49
N TYR A 93 -7.20 -12.75 17.53
CA TYR A 93 -7.23 -13.41 18.85
C TYR A 93 -8.13 -14.64 18.89
N SER A 94 -8.94 -14.90 17.86
CA SER A 94 -9.67 -16.16 17.72
C SER A 94 -8.79 -17.30 17.20
N LEU A 95 -7.61 -17.00 16.69
CA LEU A 95 -6.66 -17.99 16.16
C LEU A 95 -5.83 -18.63 17.29
N SER A 96 -5.28 -19.83 17.01
CA SER A 96 -4.27 -20.43 17.89
C SER A 96 -3.00 -19.56 17.94
N PHE A 97 -2.23 -19.67 19.04
CA PHE A 97 -0.98 -18.95 19.20
C PHE A 97 0.02 -19.20 18.06
N ASP A 98 0.10 -20.42 17.55
CA ASP A 98 0.97 -20.76 16.42
C ASP A 98 0.60 -19.99 15.15
N LYS A 99 -0.71 -19.85 14.88
CA LYS A 99 -1.19 -19.07 13.73
C LYS A 99 -0.95 -17.57 13.94
N GLN A 100 -1.20 -17.07 15.15
CA GLN A 100 -0.88 -15.67 15.49
C GLN A 100 0.60 -15.38 15.29
N PHE A 101 1.47 -16.25 15.79
CA PHE A 101 2.92 -16.13 15.61
C PHE A 101 3.32 -16.18 14.14
N THR A 102 2.73 -17.09 13.35
CA THR A 102 2.99 -17.19 11.90
C THR A 102 2.62 -15.90 11.16
N ILE A 103 1.51 -15.27 11.50
CA ILE A 103 1.09 -13.98 10.92
C ILE A 103 2.11 -12.89 11.26
N LEU A 104 2.47 -12.75 12.55
CA LEU A 104 3.43 -11.72 12.97
C LEU A 104 4.82 -11.93 12.35
N ASP A 105 5.26 -13.19 12.23
CA ASP A 105 6.54 -13.52 11.59
C ASP A 105 6.51 -13.22 10.08
N PHE A 106 5.41 -13.49 9.40
CA PHE A 106 5.21 -13.09 8.01
C PHE A 106 5.30 -11.57 7.84
N LEU A 107 4.53 -10.80 8.61
CA LEU A 107 4.52 -9.34 8.52
C LEU A 107 5.91 -8.73 8.79
N LYS A 108 6.66 -9.27 9.76
CA LYS A 108 8.05 -8.84 10.05
C LYS A 108 9.00 -9.03 8.87
N LYS A 109 8.74 -10.00 8.00
CA LYS A 109 9.55 -10.33 6.82
C LYS A 109 9.09 -9.62 5.55
N CYS A 110 7.94 -8.95 5.58
CA CYS A 110 7.47 -8.20 4.42
C CYS A 110 8.35 -6.98 4.14
N PRO A 111 8.62 -6.66 2.86
CA PRO A 111 9.29 -5.43 2.50
C PRO A 111 8.44 -4.21 2.84
N ILE A 112 9.07 -3.07 3.12
CA ILE A 112 8.44 -1.75 3.26
C ILE A 112 8.50 -0.96 1.95
N ALA A 113 9.44 -1.31 1.06
CA ALA A 113 9.54 -0.74 -0.28
C ALA A 113 10.22 -1.73 -1.24
N ILE A 114 9.81 -1.69 -2.50
CA ILE A 114 10.39 -2.48 -3.59
C ILE A 114 10.72 -1.53 -4.74
N PRO A 115 11.98 -1.14 -4.89
CA PRO A 115 12.46 -0.36 -6.04
C PRO A 115 12.76 -1.26 -7.24
N ASN A 116 13.09 -0.64 -8.37
CA ASN A 116 13.63 -1.30 -9.56
C ASN A 116 12.76 -2.41 -10.19
N ILE A 117 11.45 -2.32 -10.04
CA ILE A 117 10.54 -3.21 -10.77
C ILE A 117 10.48 -2.74 -12.21
N VAL A 118 10.90 -3.59 -13.16
CA VAL A 118 10.87 -3.28 -14.59
C VAL A 118 9.78 -4.10 -15.28
N ILE A 119 8.77 -3.42 -15.86
CA ILE A 119 7.65 -4.04 -16.55
C ILE A 119 7.43 -3.28 -17.88
N SER A 120 7.42 -3.99 -18.98
CA SER A 120 7.22 -3.42 -20.31
C SER A 120 8.14 -2.22 -20.61
N GLY A 121 9.39 -2.28 -20.14
CA GLY A 121 10.40 -1.22 -20.32
C GLY A 121 10.22 0.00 -19.40
N LYS A 122 9.23 0.02 -18.50
CA LYS A 122 9.04 1.05 -17.51
C LYS A 122 9.57 0.60 -16.15
N GLN A 123 10.17 1.53 -15.41
CA GLN A 123 10.68 1.27 -14.07
C GLN A 123 9.70 1.80 -13.02
N PHE A 124 9.44 0.99 -11.98
CA PHE A 124 8.54 1.32 -10.89
C PHE A 124 9.26 1.21 -9.54
N TYR A 125 8.83 2.06 -8.61
CA TYR A 125 9.19 2.02 -7.21
C TYR A 125 7.89 1.94 -6.38
N LEU A 126 7.72 0.91 -5.56
CA LEU A 126 6.55 0.70 -4.73
C LEU A 126 6.91 0.95 -3.27
N ALA A 127 6.13 1.79 -2.58
CA ALA A 127 6.17 1.98 -1.13
C ALA A 127 4.81 2.48 -0.67
N HIS A 128 4.43 2.15 0.59
CA HIS A 128 3.06 2.44 1.05
C HIS A 128 2.75 3.94 1.10
N ALA A 129 3.59 4.77 1.75
CA ALA A 129 3.30 6.20 1.88
C ALA A 129 4.33 7.11 1.21
N MET A 130 5.63 6.87 1.40
CA MET A 130 6.68 7.70 0.82
C MET A 130 7.85 6.86 0.32
N HIS A 131 8.50 7.36 -0.71
CA HIS A 131 9.68 6.75 -1.32
C HIS A 131 10.95 7.25 -0.64
N LEU A 132 11.89 6.32 -0.41
CA LEU A 132 13.20 6.64 0.15
C LEU A 132 14.21 6.78 -0.98
N PRO A 133 14.63 8.02 -1.32
CA PRO A 133 15.41 8.29 -2.52
C PRO A 133 16.80 7.64 -2.54
N TYR A 134 17.36 7.32 -1.38
CA TYR A 134 18.69 6.70 -1.27
C TYR A 134 18.70 5.18 -1.41
N TYR A 135 17.52 4.55 -1.44
CA TYR A 135 17.35 3.09 -1.47
C TYR A 135 16.64 2.66 -2.76
N ILE A 136 17.28 2.89 -3.90
CA ILE A 136 16.66 2.63 -5.21
C ILE A 136 17.05 1.31 -5.84
N ASN A 137 18.03 0.62 -5.29
CA ASN A 137 18.61 -0.55 -5.96
C ASN A 137 18.21 -1.88 -5.29
N GLU A 138 17.79 -1.84 -4.05
CA GLU A 138 17.51 -3.04 -3.26
C GLU A 138 16.16 -2.96 -2.56
N THR A 139 15.48 -4.11 -2.43
CA THR A 139 14.27 -4.23 -1.61
C THR A 139 14.59 -3.88 -0.16
N ILE A 140 13.75 -3.06 0.44
CA ILE A 140 13.97 -2.50 1.78
C ILE A 140 13.02 -3.16 2.76
N TYR A 141 13.55 -3.58 3.90
CA TYR A 141 12.80 -4.16 5.00
C TYR A 141 12.81 -3.24 6.22
N ARG A 142 11.86 -3.43 7.14
CA ARG A 142 11.68 -2.59 8.32
C ARG A 142 12.93 -2.48 9.22
N ASN A 143 13.77 -3.49 9.25
CA ASN A 143 15.00 -3.53 10.06
C ASN A 143 16.22 -2.90 9.37
N ASP A 144 16.13 -2.59 8.07
CA ASP A 144 17.22 -2.02 7.28
C ASP A 144 17.32 -0.50 7.44
N VAL A 145 16.29 0.10 8.07
CA VAL A 145 16.14 1.55 8.18
C VAL A 145 15.99 2.01 9.62
N SER A 146 16.32 3.28 9.87
CA SER A 146 16.03 3.89 11.17
C SER A 146 14.51 4.00 11.41
N LYS A 147 14.09 4.09 12.69
CA LYS A 147 12.68 4.32 13.04
C LYS A 147 12.08 5.55 12.35
N LYS A 148 12.87 6.60 12.15
CA LYS A 148 12.44 7.81 11.43
C LYS A 148 12.12 7.50 9.96
N LEU A 149 13.01 6.80 9.26
CA LEU A 149 12.82 6.44 7.86
C LEU A 149 11.67 5.43 7.69
N LEU A 150 11.54 4.47 8.61
CA LEU A 150 10.39 3.55 8.66
C LEU A 150 9.08 4.33 8.78
N TRP A 151 9.02 5.29 9.72
CA TRP A 151 7.85 6.15 9.88
C TRP A 151 7.55 6.95 8.61
N GLU A 152 8.56 7.58 7.99
CA GLU A 152 8.38 8.34 6.74
C GLU A 152 7.85 7.45 5.62
N THR A 153 8.39 6.24 5.46
CA THR A 153 7.95 5.29 4.42
C THR A 153 6.50 4.85 4.57
N LEU A 154 6.03 4.69 5.82
CA LEU A 154 4.72 4.12 6.11
C LEU A 154 3.64 5.16 6.44
N TRP A 155 4.00 6.35 6.93
CA TRP A 155 3.07 7.33 7.50
C TRP A 155 3.10 8.70 6.85
N SER A 156 4.08 9.00 6.02
CA SER A 156 4.24 10.35 5.51
C SER A 156 3.03 10.80 4.70
N ARG A 157 2.58 12.02 5.03
CA ARG A 157 1.53 12.73 4.31
C ARG A 157 2.07 13.95 3.58
N GLN A 158 3.34 13.92 3.22
CA GLN A 158 4.00 15.06 2.57
C GLN A 158 3.31 15.45 1.26
N TYR A 159 2.71 14.48 0.57
CA TYR A 159 1.90 14.75 -0.62
C TYR A 159 0.60 15.53 -0.36
N LYS A 160 0.23 15.81 0.91
CA LYS A 160 -0.98 16.56 1.29
C LYS A 160 -0.72 18.04 1.66
N ARG A 161 0.53 18.49 1.72
CA ARG A 161 0.85 19.83 2.23
C ARG A 161 0.64 20.93 1.19
N PRO A 162 0.15 22.13 1.59
CA PRO A 162 0.01 23.30 0.70
C PRO A 162 1.34 23.84 0.16
N ASP A 163 2.45 23.58 0.84
CA ASP A 163 3.82 23.89 0.44
C ASP A 163 4.42 22.89 -0.56
N TYR A 164 3.56 22.07 -1.13
CA TYR A 164 3.81 21.12 -2.20
C TYR A 164 4.67 21.65 -3.36
N LYS A 165 4.69 22.97 -3.61
CA LYS A 165 5.61 23.56 -4.60
C LYS A 165 7.08 23.24 -4.30
N GLN A 166 7.43 23.16 -3.02
CA GLN A 166 8.78 22.79 -2.58
C GLN A 166 9.04 21.29 -2.69
N LEU A 167 7.99 20.47 -2.48
CA LEU A 167 8.07 19.02 -2.70
C LEU A 167 8.10 18.65 -4.18
N VAL A 168 7.39 19.38 -5.03
CA VAL A 168 7.49 19.25 -6.50
C VAL A 168 8.91 19.51 -6.97
N ILE A 169 9.61 20.46 -6.38
CA ILE A 169 11.03 20.70 -6.67
C ILE A 169 11.86 19.50 -6.20
N THR A 170 11.64 18.98 -4.99
CA THR A 170 12.35 17.80 -4.48
C THR A 170 12.02 16.54 -5.31
N TYR A 171 10.77 16.38 -5.77
CA TYR A 171 10.40 15.30 -6.68
C TYR A 171 10.89 15.51 -8.11
N HIS A 172 10.97 16.71 -8.57
CA HIS A 172 11.59 17.05 -9.86
C HIS A 172 13.09 16.77 -9.82
N ASP A 173 13.75 17.06 -8.70
CA ASP A 173 15.14 16.71 -8.46
C ASP A 173 15.34 15.20 -8.32
N LEU A 174 14.43 14.49 -7.61
CA LEU A 174 14.40 13.03 -7.56
C LEU A 174 14.13 12.43 -8.95
N TYR A 175 13.23 13.02 -9.73
CA TYR A 175 12.96 12.62 -11.11
C TYR A 175 14.17 12.80 -12.02
N SER A 176 14.92 13.89 -11.85
CA SER A 176 16.17 14.12 -12.60
C SER A 176 17.28 13.12 -12.22
N ILE A 177 17.26 12.62 -10.98
CA ILE A 177 18.20 11.61 -10.47
C ILE A 177 17.77 10.18 -10.89
N TYR A 178 16.44 9.92 -10.96
CA TYR A 178 15.87 8.58 -11.24
C TYR A 178 15.15 8.51 -12.59
N HIS A 179 15.82 8.95 -13.65
CA HIS A 179 15.31 8.95 -15.03
C HIS A 179 14.34 7.80 -15.28
N ASN A 180 13.07 8.11 -15.58
CA ASN A 180 12.00 7.18 -15.97
C ASN A 180 11.39 6.28 -14.89
N THR A 181 11.66 6.49 -13.59
CA THR A 181 11.00 5.72 -12.53
C THR A 181 9.62 6.28 -12.20
N THR A 182 8.60 5.45 -12.20
CA THR A 182 7.26 5.77 -11.70
C THR A 182 7.12 5.29 -10.27
N PHE A 183 6.81 6.22 -9.36
CA PHE A 183 6.57 5.94 -7.95
C PHE A 183 5.09 5.64 -7.71
N ILE A 184 4.81 4.52 -7.01
CA ILE A 184 3.44 4.13 -6.69
C ILE A 184 3.29 4.05 -5.18
N CYS A 185 2.28 4.75 -4.65
CA CYS A 185 1.93 4.77 -3.23
C CYS A 185 0.44 4.49 -2.99
N GLY A 186 0.06 4.38 -1.72
CA GLY A 186 -1.29 4.34 -1.17
C GLY A 186 -1.45 5.33 -0.03
N HIS A 187 -1.97 4.86 1.14
CA HIS A 187 -2.03 5.54 2.43
C HIS A 187 -2.88 6.81 2.49
N ASN A 188 -2.84 7.63 1.48
CA ASN A 188 -3.55 8.90 1.41
C ASN A 188 -4.71 8.78 0.45
N THR A 189 -5.93 8.61 0.98
CA THR A 189 -7.12 8.43 0.14
C THR A 189 -7.21 9.52 -0.93
N THR A 190 -7.38 9.14 -2.19
CA THR A 190 -7.42 10.06 -3.33
C THR A 190 -8.44 11.20 -3.19
N PRO A 191 -9.65 10.98 -2.58
CA PRO A 191 -10.58 12.07 -2.28
C PRO A 191 -10.03 13.14 -1.33
N SER A 192 -8.99 12.81 -0.57
CA SER A 192 -8.37 13.72 0.39
C SER A 192 -7.06 14.34 -0.13
N CYS A 193 -6.63 13.95 -1.32
CA CYS A 193 -5.36 14.40 -1.90
C CYS A 193 -5.61 15.51 -2.89
N SER A 194 -5.31 16.74 -2.50
CA SER A 194 -5.34 17.92 -3.38
C SER A 194 -3.99 18.13 -4.05
N TYR A 195 -3.54 17.19 -4.87
CA TYR A 195 -2.23 17.27 -5.55
C TYR A 195 -2.21 18.13 -6.82
N GLY A 196 -3.15 19.02 -7.00
CA GLY A 196 -3.32 19.68 -8.29
C GLY A 196 -3.77 18.69 -9.37
N ILE A 197 -4.16 17.50 -8.98
CA ILE A 197 -4.76 16.49 -9.83
C ILE A 197 -6.25 16.83 -9.86
N THR A 198 -6.70 17.26 -11.00
CA THR A 198 -8.12 17.46 -11.27
C THR A 198 -8.79 16.10 -11.35
N ASP A 199 -9.15 15.52 -10.21
CA ASP A 199 -10.09 14.41 -10.20
C ASP A 199 -11.49 14.98 -10.49
N SER A 200 -11.83 15.00 -11.75
CA SER A 200 -13.17 15.41 -12.24
C SER A 200 -14.28 14.44 -11.82
N HIS A 201 -13.97 13.36 -11.08
CA HIS A 201 -14.87 12.23 -10.79
C HIS A 201 -15.27 12.12 -9.31
N GLY A 202 -14.96 13.08 -8.46
CA GLY A 202 -15.49 13.12 -7.08
C GLY A 202 -14.87 12.12 -6.10
N GLY A 203 -13.69 11.56 -6.39
CA GLY A 203 -12.96 10.66 -5.50
C GLY A 203 -13.23 9.17 -5.74
N GLY A 204 -12.40 8.33 -5.11
CA GLY A 204 -12.50 6.87 -5.28
C GLY A 204 -11.84 6.36 -6.56
N ARG A 205 -10.89 7.10 -7.13
CA ARG A 205 -10.13 6.68 -8.30
C ARG A 205 -8.63 6.82 -8.05
N ILE A 206 -7.85 6.03 -8.79
CA ILE A 206 -6.39 6.16 -8.85
C ILE A 206 -6.04 7.57 -9.31
N SER A 207 -5.12 8.20 -8.62
CA SER A 207 -4.67 9.55 -8.97
C SER A 207 -3.23 9.55 -9.46
N LYS A 208 -2.93 10.43 -10.42
CA LYS A 208 -1.61 10.60 -11.01
C LYS A 208 -1.23 12.06 -10.95
N ASN A 209 0.02 12.36 -10.61
CA ASN A 209 0.49 13.73 -10.72
C ASN A 209 0.61 14.18 -12.18
N MET A 210 0.82 15.48 -12.42
CA MET A 210 0.86 16.06 -13.78
C MET A 210 1.94 15.42 -14.68
N SER A 211 3.06 14.97 -14.10
CA SER A 211 4.13 14.29 -14.86
C SER A 211 3.86 12.81 -15.12
N GLY A 212 2.86 12.21 -14.44
CA GLY A 212 2.58 10.77 -14.50
C GLY A 212 3.56 9.88 -13.73
N HIS A 213 4.53 10.46 -13.02
CA HIS A 213 5.57 9.71 -12.31
C HIS A 213 5.28 9.44 -10.83
N LEU A 214 4.21 10.00 -10.30
CA LEU A 214 3.68 9.67 -8.98
C LEU A 214 2.23 9.21 -9.13
N ILE A 215 1.95 7.99 -8.70
CA ILE A 215 0.63 7.37 -8.77
C ILE A 215 0.20 6.96 -7.37
N ASN A 216 -1.01 7.36 -6.98
CA ASN A 216 -1.63 6.93 -5.74
C ASN A 216 -2.78 5.99 -6.04
N THR A 217 -2.71 4.76 -5.52
CA THR A 217 -3.69 3.69 -5.74
C THR A 217 -4.74 3.58 -4.62
N ASP A 218 -4.62 4.35 -3.52
CA ASP A 218 -5.60 4.37 -2.44
C ASP A 218 -6.89 5.09 -2.86
N CYS A 219 -7.83 4.36 -3.43
CA CYS A 219 -9.15 4.86 -3.79
C CYS A 219 -10.07 5.08 -2.57
N GLY A 220 -9.59 4.82 -1.36
CA GLY A 220 -10.38 4.92 -0.14
C GLY A 220 -11.40 3.80 0.01
N CYS A 221 -11.03 2.55 -0.23
CA CYS A 221 -11.94 1.39 -0.25
C CYS A 221 -12.89 1.36 0.96
N TYR A 222 -12.40 1.65 2.14
CA TYR A 222 -13.21 1.72 3.37
C TYR A 222 -14.19 2.90 3.38
N LYS A 223 -13.81 4.09 2.83
CA LYS A 223 -14.58 5.33 2.88
C LYS A 223 -15.53 5.49 1.71
N THR A 224 -15.03 5.24 0.50
CA THR A 224 -15.77 5.46 -0.76
C THR A 224 -16.50 4.21 -1.23
N GLY A 225 -16.12 3.07 -0.69
CA GLY A 225 -16.58 1.78 -1.18
C GLY A 225 -15.89 1.30 -2.46
N VAL A 226 -14.93 2.06 -3.02
CA VAL A 226 -14.24 1.72 -4.27
C VAL A 226 -12.87 1.12 -4.00
N LEU A 227 -12.59 -0.05 -4.55
CA LEU A 227 -11.25 -0.64 -4.64
C LEU A 227 -10.73 -0.47 -6.07
N GLY A 228 -9.58 0.20 -6.21
CA GLY A 228 -8.90 0.41 -7.49
C GLY A 228 -7.73 -0.55 -7.68
N CYS A 229 -7.44 -0.90 -8.92
CA CYS A 229 -6.31 -1.71 -9.33
C CYS A 229 -5.68 -1.10 -10.58
N LEU A 230 -4.35 -1.03 -10.61
CA LEU A 230 -3.60 -0.60 -11.76
C LEU A 230 -2.85 -1.79 -12.37
N ARG A 231 -2.97 -2.01 -13.67
CA ARG A 231 -2.12 -2.94 -14.41
C ARG A 231 -0.87 -2.19 -14.89
N LEU A 232 0.30 -2.66 -14.49
CA LEU A 232 1.56 -1.96 -14.75
C LEU A 232 2.05 -2.11 -16.19
N ASP A 233 1.64 -3.17 -16.87
CA ASP A 233 2.05 -3.49 -18.24
C ASP A 233 1.64 -2.40 -19.24
N ASP A 234 0.45 -1.84 -19.10
CA ASP A 234 -0.16 -0.86 -20.01
C ASP A 234 -0.82 0.33 -19.29
N MET A 235 -0.70 0.38 -17.96
CA MET A 235 -1.29 1.43 -17.11
C MET A 235 -2.82 1.46 -17.12
N GLN A 236 -3.47 0.33 -17.40
CA GLN A 236 -4.92 0.20 -17.36
C GLN A 236 -5.45 0.14 -15.93
N GLU A 237 -6.50 0.88 -15.67
CA GLU A 237 -7.16 0.97 -14.36
C GLU A 237 -8.43 0.13 -14.31
N PHE A 238 -8.64 -0.54 -13.17
CA PHE A 238 -9.83 -1.34 -12.90
C PHE A 238 -10.43 -0.93 -11.56
N TYR A 239 -11.75 -0.97 -11.42
CA TYR A 239 -12.45 -0.56 -10.21
C TYR A 239 -13.60 -1.51 -9.90
N VAL A 240 -13.84 -1.76 -8.60
CA VAL A 240 -15.01 -2.47 -8.05
C VAL A 240 -15.62 -1.69 -6.89
N GLN A 241 -16.92 -1.89 -6.68
CA GLN A 241 -17.70 -1.33 -5.58
C GLN A 241 -18.38 -2.43 -4.78
#